data_4f0492a81b1b956be69f3a534fcba07f
#
_entry.id   4f0492a81b1b956be69f3a534fcba07f
#
_cell.length_a   1.000
_cell.length_b   1.000
_cell.length_c   1.000
_cell.angle_alpha   90.00
_cell.angle_beta   90.00
_cell.angle_gamma   90.00
#
_symmetry.space_group_name_H-M   'P 1'
#
loop_
_entity.id
_entity.type
_entity.pdbx_description
1 polymer ?
#
loop_
_entity_poly.entity_id
_entity_poly.type
_entity_poly.pdbx_seq_one_letter_code
_entity_poly.pdbx_strand_id
1 'polypeptide(L)'
;MRSRARLIVLSALILLVVAGSVLSWALENNVIETTSAKQVEVSYSEGACEQPGVTIVIDFGDSVERDPILRCAIDFVGNGWEVFQATAIDVSGTNQYPVGFACRIENFPPSSEQNCIDTPKYSEGSWGYFVFTKESGWQVSQVGSAARDAECGSAEGWLFIGPGKQNAGLLPKPIPETVACDG
;
A
#
# COMPACT_ATOMS: atom_id res chain seq x y z
N MET A 1 -1.74 -57.69 -46.62
CA MET A 1 -0.80 -57.07 -45.64
C MET A 1 -0.98 -55.57 -45.42
N ARG A 2 -1.30 -54.75 -46.44
CA ARG A 2 -1.43 -53.27 -46.31
C ARG A 2 -2.58 -52.80 -45.43
N SER A 3 -3.67 -53.55 -45.27
CA SER A 3 -4.84 -53.13 -44.44
C SER A 3 -4.56 -53.21 -42.94
N ARG A 4 -3.88 -54.25 -42.48
CA ARG A 4 -3.54 -54.41 -41.05
C ARG A 4 -2.53 -53.35 -40.55
N ALA A 5 -1.56 -52.99 -41.39
CA ALA A 5 -0.62 -51.94 -41.06
C ALA A 5 -1.30 -50.54 -40.92
N ARG A 6 -2.29 -50.22 -41.76
CA ARG A 6 -3.06 -48.99 -41.67
C ARG A 6 -3.92 -48.91 -40.41
N LEU A 7 -4.52 -50.05 -39.99
CA LEU A 7 -5.28 -50.12 -38.74
C LEU A 7 -4.38 -49.90 -37.51
N ILE A 8 -3.18 -50.49 -37.50
CA ILE A 8 -2.23 -50.32 -36.39
C ILE A 8 -1.76 -48.85 -36.28
N VAL A 9 -1.47 -48.21 -37.41
CA VAL A 9 -1.05 -46.81 -37.43
C VAL A 9 -2.16 -45.86 -36.97
N LEU A 10 -3.41 -46.10 -37.40
CA LEU A 10 -4.56 -45.34 -36.98
C LEU A 10 -4.85 -45.50 -35.47
N SER A 11 -4.76 -46.70 -34.92
CA SER A 11 -4.95 -46.91 -33.48
C SER A 11 -3.85 -46.29 -32.64
N ALA A 12 -2.60 -46.30 -33.10
CA ALA A 12 -1.49 -45.63 -32.42
C ALA A 12 -1.65 -44.08 -32.41
N LEU A 13 -2.14 -43.51 -33.52
CA LEU A 13 -2.43 -42.07 -33.59
C LEU A 13 -3.56 -41.65 -32.67
N ILE A 14 -4.63 -42.42 -32.57
CA ILE A 14 -5.75 -42.16 -31.67
C ILE A 14 -5.28 -42.20 -30.20
N LEU A 15 -4.47 -43.23 -29.86
CA LEU A 15 -3.92 -43.34 -28.49
C LEU A 15 -3.02 -42.15 -28.11
N LEU A 16 -2.22 -41.63 -29.04
CA LEU A 16 -1.39 -40.45 -28.82
C LEU A 16 -2.21 -39.17 -28.61
N VAL A 17 -3.31 -39.03 -29.37
CA VAL A 17 -4.20 -37.87 -29.21
C VAL A 17 -4.93 -37.93 -27.87
N VAL A 18 -5.43 -39.10 -27.48
CA VAL A 18 -6.10 -39.27 -26.18
C VAL A 18 -5.13 -39.10 -25.02
N ALA A 19 -3.92 -39.63 -25.10
CA ALA A 19 -2.90 -39.44 -24.07
C ALA A 19 -2.48 -37.98 -23.96
N GLY A 20 -2.35 -37.26 -25.08
CA GLY A 20 -2.04 -35.82 -25.12
C GLY A 20 -3.14 -34.99 -24.49
N SER A 21 -4.41 -35.26 -24.75
CA SER A 21 -5.55 -34.54 -24.18
C SER A 21 -5.71 -34.77 -22.68
N VAL A 22 -5.48 -36.00 -22.20
CA VAL A 22 -5.51 -36.34 -20.77
C VAL A 22 -4.35 -35.64 -20.02
N LEU A 23 -3.17 -35.61 -20.64
CA LEU A 23 -2.01 -34.95 -20.05
C LEU A 23 -2.21 -33.43 -19.98
N SER A 24 -2.78 -32.79 -21.01
CA SER A 24 -3.14 -31.40 -21.01
C SER A 24 -4.16 -31.06 -19.92
N TRP A 25 -5.21 -31.89 -19.77
CA TRP A 25 -6.21 -31.69 -18.73
C TRP A 25 -5.65 -31.89 -17.32
N ALA A 26 -4.74 -32.83 -17.12
CA ALA A 26 -4.07 -33.06 -15.86
C ALA A 26 -3.10 -31.92 -15.51
N LEU A 27 -2.43 -31.33 -16.49
CA LEU A 27 -1.56 -30.16 -16.30
C LEU A 27 -2.35 -28.88 -15.99
N GLU A 28 -3.50 -28.69 -16.65
CA GLU A 28 -4.38 -27.54 -16.38
C GLU A 28 -5.01 -27.61 -14.99
N ASN A 29 -5.41 -28.80 -14.54
CA ASN A 29 -5.97 -28.97 -13.19
C ASN A 29 -4.93 -28.96 -12.06
N ASN A 30 -3.65 -29.18 -12.33
CA ASN A 30 -2.58 -29.06 -11.33
C ASN A 30 -1.94 -27.66 -11.28
N VAL A 31 -2.27 -26.75 -12.21
CA VAL A 31 -1.75 -25.36 -12.20
C VAL A 31 -2.65 -24.41 -11.40
N ILE A 32 -3.81 -24.86 -10.92
CA ILE A 32 -4.69 -24.09 -10.06
C ILE A 32 -4.58 -24.55 -8.59
N GLU A 33 -3.38 -24.81 -8.11
CA GLU A 33 -3.02 -24.29 -6.80
C GLU A 33 -2.45 -22.90 -7.05
N THR A 34 -3.34 -21.98 -7.39
CA THR A 34 -3.11 -20.58 -7.13
C THR A 34 -2.62 -20.51 -5.69
N THR A 35 -1.35 -20.21 -5.51
CA THR A 35 -0.88 -19.57 -4.29
C THR A 35 -1.89 -18.45 -4.06
N SER A 36 -2.85 -18.69 -3.20
CA SER A 36 -3.75 -17.65 -2.70
C SER A 36 -2.78 -16.65 -2.13
N ALA A 37 -2.48 -15.60 -2.88
CA ALA A 37 -1.83 -14.45 -2.31
C ALA A 37 -2.68 -14.18 -1.06
N LYS A 38 -2.10 -14.35 0.12
CA LYS A 38 -2.74 -14.08 1.40
C LYS A 38 -3.34 -12.70 1.20
N GLN A 39 -4.65 -12.64 0.92
CA GLN A 39 -5.36 -11.39 0.97
C GLN A 39 -5.12 -10.93 2.39
N VAL A 40 -4.30 -9.90 2.53
CA VAL A 40 -4.17 -9.18 3.79
C VAL A 40 -5.59 -8.71 4.04
N GLU A 41 -6.26 -9.38 4.96
CA GLU A 41 -7.60 -8.98 5.41
C GLU A 41 -7.39 -7.59 6.00
N VAL A 42 -7.79 -6.57 5.23
CA VAL A 42 -7.61 -5.18 5.62
C VAL A 42 -8.55 -4.95 6.78
N SER A 43 -8.00 -4.97 8.00
CA SER A 43 -8.75 -4.70 9.22
C SER A 43 -8.42 -3.29 9.69
N TYR A 44 -9.30 -2.35 9.38
CA TYR A 44 -9.16 -0.97 9.86
C TYR A 44 -10.49 -0.42 10.37
N SER A 45 -10.42 0.61 11.21
CA SER A 45 -11.56 1.42 11.62
C SER A 45 -11.34 2.89 11.27
N GLU A 46 -12.43 3.63 11.09
CA GLU A 46 -12.36 5.08 10.97
C GLU A 46 -12.00 5.71 12.32
N GLY A 47 -11.23 6.79 12.28
CA GLY A 47 -10.75 7.48 13.48
C GLY A 47 -9.39 6.99 13.97
N ALA A 48 -8.94 7.54 15.10
CA ALA A 48 -7.75 7.07 15.81
C ALA A 48 -7.98 5.68 16.42
N CYS A 49 -6.90 4.94 16.67
CA CYS A 49 -7.00 3.62 17.26
C CYS A 49 -7.59 3.68 18.68
N GLU A 50 -8.67 2.93 18.92
CA GLU A 50 -9.25 2.66 20.24
C GLU A 50 -8.82 1.27 20.78
N GLN A 51 -8.03 0.54 20.01
CA GLN A 51 -7.51 -0.80 20.29
C GLN A 51 -6.08 -0.91 19.75
N PRO A 52 -5.31 -1.98 20.05
CA PRO A 52 -3.95 -2.14 19.54
C PRO A 52 -3.87 -1.99 18.02
N GLY A 53 -2.95 -1.14 17.56
CA GLY A 53 -2.81 -0.83 16.15
C GLY A 53 -1.96 0.43 15.90
N VAL A 54 -1.95 0.87 14.67
CA VAL A 54 -1.23 2.07 14.22
C VAL A 54 -2.24 3.04 13.60
N THR A 55 -2.31 4.26 14.12
CA THR A 55 -3.15 5.31 13.54
C THR A 55 -2.44 5.93 12.32
N ILE A 56 -3.17 6.13 11.21
CA ILE A 56 -2.71 6.97 10.11
C ILE A 56 -3.47 8.30 10.15
N VAL A 57 -2.74 9.39 9.94
CA VAL A 57 -3.31 10.74 9.83
C VAL A 57 -2.87 11.35 8.51
N ILE A 58 -3.85 11.71 7.68
CA ILE A 58 -3.61 12.45 6.43
C ILE A 58 -4.16 13.85 6.60
N ASP A 59 -3.29 14.83 6.69
CA ASP A 59 -3.63 16.25 6.80
C ASP A 59 -3.32 16.95 5.46
N PHE A 60 -4.35 17.43 4.80
CA PHE A 60 -4.21 18.11 3.50
C PHE A 60 -3.66 19.53 3.64
N GLY A 61 -3.40 19.99 4.86
CA GLY A 61 -2.86 21.30 5.17
C GLY A 61 -3.82 22.45 4.82
N ASP A 62 -3.28 23.67 4.85
CA ASP A 62 -4.08 24.87 4.59
C ASP A 62 -4.24 25.20 3.10
N SER A 63 -3.75 24.33 2.21
CA SER A 63 -3.78 24.57 0.75
C SER A 63 -5.11 24.19 0.10
N VAL A 64 -5.93 23.43 0.80
CA VAL A 64 -7.26 22.97 0.34
C VAL A 64 -8.19 22.86 1.54
N GLU A 65 -9.45 23.19 1.34
CA GLU A 65 -10.51 22.98 2.34
C GLU A 65 -10.98 21.52 2.28
N ARG A 66 -10.25 20.65 2.98
CA ARG A 66 -10.53 19.22 3.06
C ARG A 66 -10.22 18.73 4.47
N ASP A 67 -11.17 18.00 5.04
CA ASP A 67 -11.01 17.41 6.36
C ASP A 67 -9.89 16.37 6.37
N PRO A 68 -9.11 16.28 7.46
CA PRO A 68 -8.13 15.23 7.63
C PRO A 68 -8.76 13.84 7.64
N ILE A 69 -8.01 12.85 7.14
CA ILE A 69 -8.41 11.44 7.25
C ILE A 69 -7.68 10.83 8.42
N LEU A 70 -8.42 10.15 9.29
CA LEU A 70 -7.88 9.32 10.36
C LEU A 70 -8.41 7.91 10.21
N ARG A 71 -7.52 6.92 10.25
CA ARG A 71 -7.86 5.49 10.29
C ARG A 71 -6.92 4.75 11.21
N CYS A 72 -7.43 3.68 11.81
CA CYS A 72 -6.65 2.77 12.62
C CYS A 72 -6.39 1.47 11.84
N ALA A 73 -5.14 1.14 11.58
CA ALA A 73 -4.73 -0.19 11.14
C ALA A 73 -4.64 -1.10 12.37
N ILE A 74 -5.63 -1.99 12.53
CA ILE A 74 -5.80 -2.85 13.70
C ILE A 74 -4.79 -3.99 13.65
N ASP A 75 -4.13 -4.29 14.78
CA ASP A 75 -3.12 -5.37 14.91
C ASP A 75 -2.05 -5.33 13.81
N PHE A 76 -1.72 -4.12 13.36
CA PHE A 76 -0.84 -3.91 12.23
C PHE A 76 0.62 -4.25 12.56
N VAL A 77 1.25 -4.97 11.63
CA VAL A 77 2.69 -5.25 11.62
C VAL A 77 3.22 -4.95 10.23
N GLY A 78 4.14 -4.00 10.12
CA GLY A 78 4.72 -3.59 8.85
C GLY A 78 5.39 -2.22 8.96
N ASN A 79 5.87 -1.70 7.84
CA ASN A 79 6.48 -0.38 7.80
C ASN A 79 5.45 0.74 7.62
N GLY A 80 5.87 2.00 7.85
CA GLY A 80 4.96 3.14 7.76
C GLY A 80 4.30 3.32 6.39
N TRP A 81 4.93 2.88 5.29
CA TRP A 81 4.32 2.93 3.96
C TRP A 81 3.18 1.91 3.80
N GLU A 82 3.33 0.73 4.38
CA GLU A 82 2.32 -0.33 4.28
C GLU A 82 1.05 -0.02 5.05
N VAL A 83 1.08 0.94 5.99
CA VAL A 83 -0.11 1.43 6.71
C VAL A 83 -1.17 1.99 5.74
N PHE A 84 -0.76 2.59 4.62
CA PHE A 84 -1.71 3.05 3.59
C PHE A 84 -2.58 1.91 3.07
N GLN A 85 -1.96 0.79 2.70
CA GLN A 85 -2.69 -0.38 2.21
C GLN A 85 -3.55 -0.98 3.31
N ALA A 86 -3.02 -1.10 4.54
CA ALA A 86 -3.75 -1.65 5.69
C ALA A 86 -4.99 -0.84 6.05
N THR A 87 -5.01 0.45 5.73
CA THR A 87 -6.13 1.36 6.01
C THR A 87 -6.94 1.73 4.77
N ALA A 88 -6.71 1.07 3.62
CA ALA A 88 -7.39 1.34 2.35
C ALA A 88 -7.33 2.83 1.92
N ILE A 89 -6.20 3.49 2.17
CA ILE A 89 -5.93 4.86 1.70
C ILE A 89 -5.10 4.76 0.43
N ASP A 90 -5.56 5.41 -0.64
CA ASP A 90 -4.84 5.43 -1.91
C ASP A 90 -3.60 6.32 -1.83
N VAL A 91 -2.46 5.77 -2.23
CA VAL A 91 -1.19 6.48 -2.26
C VAL A 91 -0.39 6.14 -3.51
N SER A 92 0.23 7.14 -4.10
CA SER A 92 1.20 6.94 -5.16
C SER A 92 2.48 7.71 -4.89
N GLY A 93 3.60 7.08 -5.19
CA GLY A 93 4.92 7.70 -5.17
C GLY A 93 5.22 8.47 -6.46
N THR A 94 6.47 8.88 -6.60
CA THR A 94 7.00 9.42 -7.87
C THR A 94 7.51 8.26 -8.76
N ASN A 95 7.77 8.53 -10.04
CA ASN A 95 8.42 7.54 -10.90
C ASN A 95 9.81 7.16 -10.38
N GLN A 96 10.52 8.11 -9.75
CA GLN A 96 11.84 7.88 -9.18
C GLN A 96 11.77 7.10 -7.85
N TYR A 97 10.75 7.37 -7.04
CA TYR A 97 10.52 6.73 -5.73
C TYR A 97 9.07 6.24 -5.64
N PRO A 98 8.75 5.09 -6.24
CA PRO A 98 7.36 4.60 -6.29
C PRO A 98 6.85 4.14 -4.92
N VAL A 99 7.76 3.87 -3.99
CA VAL A 99 7.47 3.46 -2.61
C VAL A 99 8.30 4.32 -1.65
N GLY A 100 7.71 4.69 -0.52
CA GLY A 100 8.38 5.43 0.56
C GLY A 100 8.38 6.95 0.41
N PHE A 101 8.05 7.49 -0.76
CA PHE A 101 7.88 8.93 -0.99
C PHE A 101 6.48 9.18 -1.55
N ALA A 102 5.58 9.72 -0.74
CA ALA A 102 4.23 10.05 -1.19
C ALA A 102 4.24 11.28 -2.09
N CYS A 103 3.83 11.10 -3.34
CA CYS A 103 3.57 12.21 -4.26
C CYS A 103 2.09 12.60 -4.24
N ARG A 104 1.20 11.60 -4.18
CA ARG A 104 -0.24 11.82 -4.15
C ARG A 104 -0.89 10.90 -3.15
N ILE A 105 -1.76 11.45 -2.31
CA ILE A 105 -2.59 10.71 -1.35
C ILE A 105 -4.05 11.08 -1.61
N GLU A 106 -4.93 10.09 -1.79
CA GLU A 106 -6.35 10.30 -2.05
C GLU A 106 -6.61 11.32 -3.18
N ASN A 107 -5.87 11.13 -4.29
CA ASN A 107 -5.90 11.98 -5.48
C ASN A 107 -5.49 13.45 -5.26
N PHE A 108 -4.79 13.77 -4.15
CA PHE A 108 -4.28 15.10 -3.88
C PHE A 108 -2.74 15.11 -3.74
N PRO A 109 -2.04 16.11 -4.29
CA PRO A 109 -2.55 17.13 -5.21
C PRO A 109 -2.99 16.52 -6.55
N PRO A 110 -3.87 17.19 -7.32
CA PRO A 110 -4.35 16.66 -8.59
C PRO A 110 -3.21 16.60 -9.63
N SER A 111 -3.35 15.69 -10.61
CA SER A 111 -2.32 15.50 -11.65
C SER A 111 -2.08 16.71 -12.54
N SER A 112 -3.03 17.64 -12.60
CA SER A 112 -2.90 18.94 -13.28
C SER A 112 -1.92 19.89 -12.58
N GLU A 113 -1.72 19.71 -11.27
CA GLU A 113 -0.83 20.55 -10.46
C GLU A 113 0.52 19.89 -10.22
N GLN A 114 0.55 18.54 -10.08
CA GLN A 114 1.76 17.77 -9.80
C GLN A 114 1.77 16.46 -10.57
N ASN A 115 2.76 16.28 -11.44
CA ASN A 115 2.82 15.15 -12.36
C ASN A 115 3.40 13.85 -11.77
N CYS A 116 4.03 13.90 -10.58
CA CYS A 116 4.67 12.76 -9.91
C CYS A 116 5.79 12.05 -10.71
N ILE A 117 6.41 12.71 -11.67
CA ILE A 117 7.57 12.18 -12.40
C ILE A 117 8.80 12.26 -11.51
N ASP A 118 9.11 13.46 -11.03
CA ASP A 118 10.24 13.74 -10.16
C ASP A 118 9.75 14.13 -8.75
N THR A 119 10.69 14.26 -7.81
CA THR A 119 10.42 14.85 -6.50
C THR A 119 9.92 16.28 -6.65
N PRO A 120 8.82 16.67 -5.98
CA PRO A 120 8.28 18.01 -6.06
C PRO A 120 9.30 19.06 -5.65
N LYS A 121 9.27 20.19 -6.35
CA LYS A 121 10.10 21.35 -6.02
C LYS A 121 9.51 22.10 -4.84
N TYR A 122 10.34 22.88 -4.17
CA TYR A 122 9.92 23.77 -3.07
C TYR A 122 8.72 24.67 -3.44
N SER A 123 8.63 25.09 -4.70
CA SER A 123 7.54 25.91 -5.22
C SER A 123 6.24 25.16 -5.50
N GLU A 124 6.23 23.83 -5.45
CA GLU A 124 5.07 22.99 -5.79
C GLU A 124 4.35 22.45 -4.55
N GLY A 125 5.00 22.47 -3.40
CA GLY A 125 4.52 21.80 -2.20
C GLY A 125 4.80 20.29 -2.23
N SER A 126 4.68 19.64 -1.08
CA SER A 126 4.91 18.19 -0.97
C SER A 126 4.34 17.62 0.32
N TRP A 127 4.17 16.31 0.36
CA TRP A 127 3.83 15.59 1.57
C TRP A 127 5.06 15.46 2.47
N GLY A 128 4.93 15.93 3.71
CA GLY A 128 5.88 15.66 4.78
C GLY A 128 5.46 14.42 5.57
N TYR A 129 6.42 13.59 5.96
CA TYR A 129 6.18 12.39 6.76
C TYR A 129 6.59 12.61 8.21
N PHE A 130 5.70 12.27 9.11
CA PHE A 130 5.80 12.49 10.55
C PHE A 130 5.45 11.21 11.31
N VAL A 131 6.00 11.12 12.52
CA VAL A 131 5.68 10.04 13.46
C VAL A 131 5.22 10.68 14.75
N PHE A 132 4.15 10.14 15.31
CA PHE A 132 3.64 10.55 16.62
C PHE A 132 3.81 9.42 17.63
N THR A 133 4.35 9.76 18.79
CA THR A 133 4.24 8.93 19.99
C THR A 133 3.69 9.77 21.14
N LYS A 134 3.11 9.12 22.13
CA LYS A 134 2.57 9.83 23.31
C LYS A 134 3.63 10.62 24.07
N GLU A 135 4.87 10.13 24.06
CA GLU A 135 6.00 10.72 24.78
C GLU A 135 6.59 11.93 24.06
N SER A 136 6.67 11.88 22.71
CA SER A 136 7.38 12.91 21.92
C SER A 136 6.45 13.84 21.14
N GLY A 137 5.15 13.50 21.01
CA GLY A 137 4.26 14.18 20.09
C GLY A 137 4.68 13.99 18.63
N TRP A 138 4.21 14.82 17.73
CA TRP A 138 4.61 14.78 16.32
C TRP A 138 6.09 15.16 16.15
N GLN A 139 6.81 14.28 15.45
CA GLN A 139 8.20 14.51 15.03
C GLN A 139 8.31 14.27 13.52
N VAL A 140 9.09 15.12 12.84
CA VAL A 140 9.49 14.83 11.45
C VAL A 140 10.31 13.57 11.43
N SER A 141 9.91 12.59 10.63
CA SER A 141 10.70 11.36 10.48
C SER A 141 12.05 11.65 9.81
N GLN A 142 13.11 11.07 10.35
CA GLN A 142 14.47 11.19 9.80
C GLN A 142 14.75 10.18 8.69
N VAL A 143 13.82 9.23 8.48
CA VAL A 143 13.88 8.19 7.45
C VAL A 143 12.56 8.11 6.70
N GLY A 144 12.58 7.57 5.48
CA GLY A 144 11.35 7.36 4.70
C GLY A 144 10.43 6.33 5.36
N SER A 145 9.14 6.45 5.12
CA SER A 145 8.11 5.58 5.72
C SER A 145 8.30 4.09 5.40
N ALA A 146 8.88 3.76 4.26
CA ALA A 146 9.19 2.37 3.90
C ALA A 146 10.44 1.80 4.58
N ALA A 147 11.22 2.64 5.25
CA ALA A 147 12.47 2.25 5.93
C ALA A 147 12.33 2.19 7.47
N ARG A 148 11.11 2.35 7.99
CA ARG A 148 10.79 2.35 9.41
C ARG A 148 9.60 1.46 9.68
N ASP A 149 9.73 0.54 10.61
CA ASP A 149 8.59 -0.24 11.12
C ASP A 149 7.66 0.69 11.92
N ALA A 150 6.36 0.60 11.66
CA ALA A 150 5.35 1.32 12.39
C ALA A 150 5.07 0.61 13.72
N GLU A 151 5.19 1.34 14.82
CA GLU A 151 5.05 0.78 16.17
C GLU A 151 3.59 0.82 16.62
N CYS A 152 3.13 -0.27 17.22
CA CYS A 152 1.82 -0.29 17.83
C CYS A 152 1.67 0.84 18.86
N GLY A 153 0.54 1.53 18.89
CA GLY A 153 0.30 2.70 19.74
C GLY A 153 0.93 4.00 19.24
N SER A 154 1.61 3.97 18.08
CA SER A 154 2.08 5.19 17.40
C SER A 154 1.08 5.69 16.36
N ALA A 155 1.38 6.84 15.77
CA ALA A 155 0.70 7.28 14.57
C ALA A 155 1.69 7.66 13.47
N GLU A 156 1.30 7.30 12.25
CA GLU A 156 1.98 7.66 11.02
C GLU A 156 1.23 8.84 10.39
N GLY A 157 1.91 9.97 10.19
CA GLY A 157 1.30 11.23 9.74
C GLY A 157 1.85 11.70 8.41
N TRP A 158 0.97 12.12 7.53
CA TRP A 158 1.33 12.85 6.32
C TRP A 158 0.62 14.18 6.30
N LEU A 159 1.41 15.26 6.21
CA LEU A 159 0.93 16.63 6.06
C LEU A 159 1.32 17.18 4.70
N PHE A 160 0.35 17.65 3.93
CA PHE A 160 0.67 18.41 2.72
C PHE A 160 1.16 19.79 3.07
N ILE A 161 2.42 20.05 2.82
CA ILE A 161 3.07 21.31 3.06
C ILE A 161 3.04 22.10 1.75
N GLY A 162 2.22 23.11 1.72
CA GLY A 162 1.99 23.93 0.53
C GLY A 162 3.24 24.64 0.00
N PRO A 163 3.16 25.21 -1.20
CA PRO A 163 4.27 25.89 -1.86
C PRO A 163 4.96 26.91 -0.97
N GLY A 164 6.28 26.82 -0.87
CA GLY A 164 7.11 27.76 -0.12
C GLY A 164 7.05 27.61 1.41
N LYS A 165 6.33 26.63 1.97
CA LYS A 165 6.10 26.47 3.42
C LYS A 165 6.91 25.35 4.09
N GLN A 166 7.80 24.64 3.39
CA GLN A 166 8.50 23.44 3.89
C GLN A 166 9.30 23.64 5.19
N ASN A 167 9.70 24.87 5.50
CA ASN A 167 10.46 25.20 6.70
C ASN A 167 9.60 25.89 7.78
N ALA A 168 8.28 25.83 7.70
CA ALA A 168 7.38 26.57 8.59
C ALA A 168 7.14 25.89 9.96
N GLY A 169 7.77 24.72 10.24
CA GLY A 169 7.57 23.97 11.48
C GLY A 169 6.13 23.46 11.64
N LEU A 170 5.45 23.21 10.53
CA LEU A 170 4.08 22.72 10.52
C LEU A 170 4.03 21.25 10.98
N LEU A 171 2.99 20.88 11.70
CA LEU A 171 2.75 19.54 12.20
C LEU A 171 1.36 19.06 11.78
N PRO A 172 1.16 17.74 11.55
CA PRO A 172 -0.15 17.20 11.19
C PRO A 172 -1.22 17.48 12.25
N LYS A 173 -2.46 17.62 11.80
CA LYS A 173 -3.66 17.76 12.62
C LYS A 173 -4.69 16.72 12.16
N PRO A 174 -5.54 16.23 13.09
CA PRO A 174 -5.50 16.46 14.54
C PRO A 174 -4.35 15.71 15.20
N ILE A 175 -4.10 16.00 16.48
CA ILE A 175 -3.24 15.15 17.33
C ILE A 175 -4.04 13.89 17.65
N PRO A 176 -3.58 12.68 17.27
CA PRO A 176 -4.32 11.46 17.53
C PRO A 176 -4.24 11.06 19.00
N GLU A 177 -5.33 10.52 19.52
CA GLU A 177 -5.26 9.73 20.76
C GLU A 177 -4.65 8.38 20.41
N THR A 178 -3.72 7.88 21.22
CA THR A 178 -3.07 6.59 21.01
C THR A 178 -3.36 5.65 22.17
N VAL A 179 -3.58 4.39 21.85
CA VAL A 179 -3.81 3.31 22.82
C VAL A 179 -2.50 2.60 23.09
N ALA A 180 -2.21 2.35 24.38
CA ALA A 180 -1.06 1.54 24.75
C ALA A 180 -1.24 0.11 24.22
N CYS A 181 -0.19 -0.44 23.64
CA CYS A 181 -0.15 -1.84 23.26
C CYS A 181 0.52 -2.63 24.38
N ASP A 182 -0.19 -3.63 24.87
CA ASP A 182 0.37 -4.57 25.84
C ASP A 182 1.47 -5.37 25.14
N GLY A 183 2.73 -5.16 25.55
CA GLY A 183 3.91 -5.88 25.09
C GLY A 183 4.04 -7.26 25.74
#